data_5166ca7de6376da3b139a6971d53cce2
#
_entry.id   5166ca7de6376da3b139a6971d53cce2
#
_cell.length_a   1.000
_cell.length_b   1.000
_cell.length_c   1.000
_cell.angle_alpha   90.00
_cell.angle_beta   90.00
_cell.angle_gamma   90.00
#
_symmetry.space_group_name_H-M   'P 1'
#
loop_
_entity.id
_entity.type
_entity.pdbx_description
1 polymer ?
#
loop_
_entity_poly.entity_id
_entity_poly.type
_entity_poly.pdbx_seq_one_letter_code
_entity_poly.pdbx_strand_id
1 'polypeptide(L)'
;TQWENGWVVFNDTNANAAVDSGETVIGIGAALDGGNTLRSAAFTTYISFRHDGSSTNVAGSGLAGSFALCDSRGFGDKAQAIAVSASGRVKALPANAVGSGVSNCGT
;
A
#
# COMPACT_ATOMS: atom_id res chain seq x y z
N THR A 1 7.55 6.35 3.53
CA THR A 1 8.12 5.01 3.30
C THR A 1 8.15 4.69 1.82
N GLN A 2 9.14 3.98 1.44
CA GLN A 2 9.39 3.60 0.06
C GLN A 2 9.03 2.12 -0.11
N TRP A 3 7.79 1.87 -0.50
CA TRP A 3 7.29 0.50 -0.69
C TRP A 3 8.02 -0.24 -1.81
N GLU A 4 8.62 0.49 -2.73
CA GLU A 4 9.44 -0.09 -3.79
C GLU A 4 10.67 -0.85 -3.29
N ASN A 5 11.07 -0.65 -2.06
CA ASN A 5 12.19 -1.40 -1.46
C ASN A 5 11.81 -2.81 -1.01
N GLY A 6 10.54 -3.14 -1.13
CA GLY A 6 10.00 -4.44 -0.73
C GLY A 6 9.08 -4.34 0.48
N TRP A 7 8.40 -5.44 0.78
CA TRP A 7 7.47 -5.51 1.90
C TRP A 7 7.42 -6.93 2.46
N VAL A 8 6.84 -7.03 3.64
CA VAL A 8 6.59 -8.32 4.29
C VAL A 8 5.10 -8.41 4.63
N VAL A 9 4.51 -9.60 4.41
CA VAL A 9 3.12 -9.91 4.80
C VAL A 9 3.19 -10.87 5.97
N PHE A 10 2.56 -10.52 7.07
CA PHE A 10 2.62 -11.33 8.30
C PHE A 10 1.32 -11.27 9.08
N ASN A 11 1.16 -12.23 9.98
CA ASN A 11 0.02 -12.27 10.89
C ASN A 11 0.34 -11.46 12.14
N ASP A 12 -0.25 -10.26 12.23
CA ASP A 12 -0.02 -9.32 13.32
C ASP A 12 -0.97 -9.63 14.48
N THR A 13 -0.55 -10.52 15.37
CA THR A 13 -1.42 -11.02 16.43
C THR A 13 -1.70 -10.00 17.53
N ASN A 14 -0.80 -9.04 17.73
CA ASN A 14 -0.94 -7.99 18.76
C ASN A 14 -1.30 -6.62 18.17
N ALA A 15 -1.53 -6.54 16.86
CA ALA A 15 -1.96 -5.32 16.16
C ALA A 15 -1.03 -4.12 16.38
N ASN A 16 0.29 -4.34 16.33
CA ASN A 16 1.28 -3.28 16.50
C ASN A 16 1.97 -2.87 15.19
N ALA A 17 1.59 -3.49 14.07
CA ALA A 17 2.16 -3.25 12.73
C ALA A 17 3.68 -3.52 12.63
N ALA A 18 4.19 -4.39 13.50
CA ALA A 18 5.59 -4.79 13.50
C ALA A 18 5.69 -6.31 13.64
N VAL A 19 6.66 -6.91 12.96
CA VAL A 19 6.87 -8.36 13.06
C VAL A 19 7.57 -8.67 14.37
N ASP A 20 6.87 -9.38 15.25
CA ASP A 20 7.37 -9.77 16.56
C ASP A 20 7.73 -11.25 16.59
N SER A 21 8.47 -11.64 17.62
CA SER A 21 8.78 -13.03 17.89
C SER A 21 7.49 -13.82 18.08
N GLY A 22 7.37 -14.94 17.36
CA GLY A 22 6.19 -15.79 17.41
C GLY A 22 5.11 -15.44 16.39
N GLU A 23 5.23 -14.36 15.67
CA GLU A 23 4.32 -14.04 14.57
C GLU A 23 4.79 -14.70 13.27
N THR A 24 3.81 -15.14 12.47
CA THR A 24 4.10 -15.88 11.24
C THR A 24 4.23 -14.93 10.06
N VAL A 25 5.36 -14.97 9.37
CA VAL A 25 5.53 -14.31 8.08
C VAL A 25 4.89 -15.17 7.00
N ILE A 26 3.91 -14.59 6.29
CA ILE A 26 3.13 -15.28 5.27
C ILE A 26 3.79 -15.17 3.91
N GLY A 27 4.40 -14.04 3.62
CA GLY A 27 5.03 -13.77 2.33
C GLY A 27 5.96 -12.58 2.36
N ILE A 28 6.77 -12.47 1.32
CA ILE A 28 7.72 -11.37 1.14
C ILE A 28 7.59 -10.87 -0.28
N GLY A 29 7.43 -9.56 -0.45
CA GLY A 29 7.52 -8.89 -1.74
C GLY A 29 8.92 -8.34 -1.94
N ALA A 30 9.56 -8.74 -3.03
CA ALA A 30 10.90 -8.25 -3.37
C ALA A 30 10.87 -6.78 -3.78
N ALA A 31 12.03 -6.12 -3.72
CA ALA A 31 12.17 -4.77 -4.21
C ALA A 31 11.82 -4.69 -5.70
N LEU A 32 11.20 -3.57 -6.11
CA LEU A 32 10.85 -3.34 -7.50
C LEU A 32 12.09 -3.00 -8.32
N ASP A 33 12.09 -3.45 -9.57
CA ASP A 33 13.21 -3.20 -10.49
C ASP A 33 13.00 -1.91 -11.29
N GLY A 34 14.07 -1.47 -11.97
CA GLY A 34 14.00 -0.44 -13.01
C GLY A 34 13.75 0.97 -12.51
N GLY A 35 14.02 1.26 -11.25
CA GLY A 35 13.78 2.58 -10.70
C GLY A 35 12.32 2.92 -10.49
N ASN A 36 11.43 1.93 -10.49
CA ASN A 36 10.03 2.13 -10.19
C ASN A 36 9.84 2.54 -8.74
N THR A 37 8.85 3.40 -8.50
CA THR A 37 8.49 3.83 -7.15
C THR A 37 7.06 3.40 -6.81
N LEU A 38 6.85 3.04 -5.56
CA LEU A 38 5.53 2.68 -5.03
C LEU A 38 5.36 3.38 -3.69
N ARG A 39 4.50 4.39 -3.65
CA ARG A 39 4.37 5.27 -2.49
C ARG A 39 2.92 5.57 -2.18
N SER A 40 2.66 5.86 -0.90
CA SER A 40 1.32 6.19 -0.44
C SER A 40 1.40 7.22 0.68
N ALA A 41 0.49 8.18 0.65
CA ALA A 41 0.33 9.15 1.74
C ALA A 41 -0.47 8.57 2.91
N ALA A 42 -1.41 7.67 2.62
CA ALA A 42 -2.25 7.05 3.65
C ALA A 42 -1.58 5.86 4.32
N PHE A 43 -0.92 5.02 3.53
CA PHE A 43 -0.24 3.81 4.01
C PHE A 43 1.26 4.05 4.03
N THR A 44 1.73 4.82 5.01
CA THR A 44 3.13 5.28 5.02
C THR A 44 4.11 4.18 5.39
N THR A 45 3.75 3.30 6.32
CA THR A 45 4.66 2.24 6.81
C THR A 45 4.03 0.86 6.81
N TYR A 46 2.71 0.77 6.81
CA TYR A 46 2.00 -0.51 6.83
C TYR A 46 0.61 -0.35 6.23
N ILE A 47 0.01 -1.47 5.86
CA ILE A 47 -1.41 -1.60 5.61
C ILE A 47 -1.89 -2.84 6.38
N SER A 48 -2.97 -2.69 7.12
CA SER A 48 -3.50 -3.76 7.96
C SER A 48 -4.88 -4.18 7.48
N PHE A 49 -5.11 -5.50 7.45
CA PHE A 49 -6.41 -6.07 7.08
C PHE A 49 -6.94 -6.90 8.23
N ARG A 50 -8.25 -6.80 8.47
CA ARG A 50 -8.95 -7.66 9.42
C ARG A 50 -9.30 -8.98 8.77
N HIS A 51 -9.74 -9.95 9.61
CA HIS A 51 -10.17 -11.26 9.14
C HIS A 51 -11.35 -11.21 8.16
N ASP A 52 -12.14 -10.12 8.17
CA ASP A 52 -13.24 -9.91 7.22
C ASP A 52 -12.76 -9.25 5.90
N GLY A 53 -11.46 -8.95 5.78
CA GLY A 53 -10.87 -8.33 4.60
C GLY A 53 -10.87 -6.82 4.61
N SER A 54 -11.48 -6.15 5.59
CA SER A 54 -11.49 -4.70 5.64
C SER A 54 -10.11 -4.14 6.00
N SER A 55 -9.78 -2.99 5.41
CA SER A 55 -8.55 -2.26 5.71
C SER A 55 -8.71 -1.43 6.98
N THR A 56 -7.69 -1.40 7.82
CA THR A 56 -7.74 -0.74 9.11
C THR A 56 -6.37 -0.18 9.48
N ASN A 57 -6.34 0.68 10.49
CA ASN A 57 -5.09 1.08 11.18
C ASN A 57 -4.93 0.27 12.46
N VAL A 58 -3.81 0.44 13.17
CA VAL A 58 -3.54 -0.31 14.40
C VAL A 58 -4.52 0.02 15.53
N ALA A 59 -5.18 1.17 15.48
CA ALA A 59 -6.24 1.53 16.44
C ALA A 59 -7.57 0.85 16.13
N GLY A 60 -7.69 0.13 15.02
CA GLY A 60 -8.91 -0.56 14.63
C GLY A 60 -9.91 0.27 13.83
N SER A 61 -9.57 1.49 13.46
CA SER A 61 -10.41 2.33 12.60
C SER A 61 -10.20 1.98 11.13
N GLY A 62 -11.26 2.02 10.34
CA GLY A 62 -11.18 1.81 8.90
C GLY A 62 -10.25 2.82 8.23
N LEU A 63 -9.47 2.37 7.27
CA LEU A 63 -8.49 3.21 6.58
C LEU A 63 -8.56 2.95 5.07
N ALA A 64 -8.76 4.02 4.31
CA ALA A 64 -8.74 3.99 2.85
C ALA A 64 -7.62 4.87 2.33
N GLY A 65 -7.09 4.54 1.17
CA GLY A 65 -6.04 5.34 0.55
C GLY A 65 -5.60 4.75 -0.77
N SER A 66 -4.58 5.35 -1.35
CA SER A 66 -4.06 4.92 -2.64
C SER A 66 -2.54 4.90 -2.64
N PHE A 67 -1.99 3.99 -3.44
CA PHE A 67 -0.58 3.95 -3.79
C PHE A 67 -0.40 4.55 -5.18
N ALA A 68 0.71 5.26 -5.38
CA ALA A 68 1.16 5.70 -6.69
C ALA A 68 2.31 4.81 -7.14
N LEU A 69 2.12 4.12 -8.26
CA LEU A 69 3.16 3.31 -8.91
C LEU A 69 3.66 4.07 -10.13
N CYS A 70 4.88 4.52 -10.07
CA CYS A 70 5.51 5.32 -11.13
C CYS A 70 6.79 4.66 -11.64
N ASP A 71 7.11 4.96 -12.88
CA ASP A 71 8.41 4.63 -13.48
C ASP A 71 9.18 5.91 -13.85
N SER A 72 10.20 5.79 -14.69
CA SER A 72 11.02 6.93 -15.11
C SER A 72 10.26 8.00 -15.91
N ARG A 73 9.05 7.68 -16.41
CA ARG A 73 8.19 8.65 -17.11
C ARG A 73 7.49 9.61 -16.15
N GLY A 74 7.49 9.29 -14.86
CA GLY A 74 6.91 10.13 -13.83
C GLY A 74 5.38 10.06 -13.76
N PHE A 75 4.79 11.06 -13.13
CA PHE A 75 3.35 11.13 -12.95
C PHE A 75 2.65 11.46 -14.28
N GLY A 76 1.52 10.82 -14.51
CA GLY A 76 0.71 11.04 -15.71
C GLY A 76 -0.12 9.81 -16.04
N ASP A 77 -0.50 9.67 -17.31
CA ASP A 77 -1.33 8.56 -17.76
C ASP A 77 -0.60 7.21 -17.79
N LYS A 78 0.73 7.21 -17.71
CA LYS A 78 1.55 5.99 -17.67
C LYS A 78 1.77 5.50 -16.24
N ALA A 79 1.61 6.34 -15.24
CA ALA A 79 1.63 5.94 -13.84
C ALA A 79 0.30 5.28 -13.46
N GLN A 80 0.34 4.39 -12.47
CA GLN A 80 -0.85 3.70 -11.98
C GLN A 80 -1.15 4.11 -10.55
N ALA A 81 -2.43 4.16 -10.23
CA ALA A 81 -2.90 4.24 -8.85
C ALA A 81 -3.47 2.89 -8.43
N ILE A 82 -3.17 2.48 -7.21
CA ILE A 82 -3.76 1.31 -6.59
C ILE A 82 -4.58 1.82 -5.41
N ALA A 83 -5.89 1.86 -5.58
CA ALA A 83 -6.81 2.38 -4.58
C ALA A 83 -7.31 1.25 -3.68
N VAL A 84 -7.23 1.45 -2.37
CA VAL A 84 -7.71 0.52 -1.36
C VAL A 84 -8.81 1.20 -0.57
N SER A 85 -10.01 0.66 -0.60
CA SER A 85 -11.14 1.16 0.20
C SER A 85 -11.11 0.59 1.62
N ALA A 86 -11.84 1.23 2.52
CA ALA A 86 -11.95 0.73 3.90
C ALA A 86 -12.56 -0.67 3.98
N SER A 87 -13.34 -1.08 2.99
CA SER A 87 -13.87 -2.45 2.89
C SER A 87 -12.85 -3.47 2.39
N GLY A 88 -11.63 -3.05 2.07
CA GLY A 88 -10.57 -3.91 1.56
C GLY A 88 -10.59 -4.12 0.06
N ARG A 89 -11.46 -3.42 -0.67
CA ARG A 89 -11.48 -3.51 -2.14
C ARG A 89 -10.27 -2.80 -2.71
N VAL A 90 -9.56 -3.49 -3.59
CA VAL A 90 -8.38 -2.97 -4.28
C VAL A 90 -8.70 -2.84 -5.76
N LYS A 91 -8.40 -1.68 -6.36
CA LYS A 91 -8.54 -1.50 -7.81
C LYS A 91 -7.36 -0.68 -8.34
N ALA A 92 -6.99 -0.95 -9.58
CA ALA A 92 -5.96 -0.20 -10.31
C ALA A 92 -6.62 0.68 -11.36
N LEU A 93 -6.11 1.91 -11.50
CA LEU A 93 -6.57 2.86 -12.52
C LEU A 93 -5.40 3.79 -12.87
N PRO A 94 -5.46 4.53 -14.00
CA PRO A 94 -4.41 5.50 -14.30
C PRO A 94 -4.29 6.53 -13.17
N ALA A 95 -3.06 6.89 -12.85
CA ALA A 95 -2.80 7.78 -11.72
C ALA A 95 -3.44 9.17 -11.88
N ASN A 96 -3.54 9.65 -13.11
CA ASN A 96 -4.19 10.94 -13.41
C ASN A 96 -5.70 10.85 -13.59
N ALA A 97 -6.31 9.67 -13.41
CA ALA A 97 -7.74 9.51 -13.52
C ALA A 97 -8.47 10.14 -12.33
N VAL A 98 -9.71 10.57 -12.57
CA VAL A 98 -10.59 11.07 -11.50
C VAL A 98 -10.84 9.93 -10.52
N GLY A 99 -10.68 10.20 -9.23
CA GLY A 99 -10.87 9.22 -8.18
C GLY A 99 -9.67 8.33 -7.90
N SER A 100 -8.51 8.61 -8.52
CA SER A 100 -7.29 7.83 -8.26
C SER A 100 -6.77 8.00 -6.84
N GLY A 101 -7.00 9.17 -6.24
CA GLY A 101 -6.51 9.47 -4.89
C GLY A 101 -5.04 9.85 -4.82
N VAL A 102 -4.36 9.97 -5.96
CA VAL A 102 -2.95 10.37 -6.02
C VAL A 102 -2.79 11.61 -6.89
N SER A 103 -1.83 12.45 -6.55
CA SER A 103 -1.56 13.70 -7.27
C SER A 103 -0.11 13.80 -7.75
N ASN A 104 0.77 12.93 -7.30
CA ASN A 104 2.18 12.86 -7.73
C ASN A 104 2.76 11.50 -7.37
N CYS A 105 4.00 11.24 -7.80
CA CYS A 105 4.66 9.96 -7.56
C CYS A 105 5.18 9.78 -6.14
N GLY A 106 5.22 10.83 -5.35
CA GLY A 106 5.75 10.77 -3.98
C GLY A 106 4.71 10.50 -2.92
N THR A 107 3.45 10.40 -3.30
CA THR A 107 2.36 10.25 -2.32
C THR A 107 1.99 8.82 -2.05
#